data_c502b0203133138f9a834bdfca42bdca
#
_entry.id   c502b0203133138f9a834bdfca42bdca
#
_cell.length_a   1.000
_cell.length_b   1.000
_cell.length_c   1.000
_cell.angle_alpha   90.00
_cell.angle_beta   90.00
_cell.angle_gamma   90.00
#
_symmetry.space_group_name_H-M   'P 1'
#
loop_
_entity.id
_entity.type
_entity.pdbx_description
1 polymer ?
#
loop_
_entity_poly.entity_id
_entity_poly.type
_entity_poly.pdbx_seq_one_letter_code
_entity_poly.pdbx_strand_id
1 'polypeptide(L)'
;MWVVLVVGILNKESDRGKVHTLRQKLQEIPSDLHELFRDILTRDSHDKDELVLCIQWVLFSKQPLSPEQLYHAIYASTNPRAVTDWDPEDITKDVVKRFILSSSKGLAEVTVSKEPKAQFIHESVRDFLFKENGLGKIWPELGGNFQGQSHERLKQCCLNYISVDVAEFLKGPDKLPRAPSQQAASLRKLATQMLPFLEYAMHNVLYHADTAEGGGISQAGFLDSFPLPR
;
A
#
# COMPACT_ATOMS: atom_id res chain seq x y z
N MET A 1 -10.89 16.50 12.46
CA MET A 1 -10.83 15.36 11.56
C MET A 1 -12.19 14.94 11.01
N TRP A 2 -13.22 14.66 11.83
CA TRP A 2 -14.58 14.35 11.36
C TRP A 2 -15.06 15.31 10.24
N VAL A 3 -14.90 16.61 10.44
CA VAL A 3 -15.27 17.65 9.44
C VAL A 3 -14.54 17.44 8.10
N VAL A 4 -13.26 17.10 8.11
CA VAL A 4 -12.47 16.89 6.87
C VAL A 4 -12.99 15.69 6.08
N LEU A 5 -13.28 14.59 6.78
CA LEU A 5 -13.87 13.39 6.17
C LEU A 5 -15.27 13.66 5.61
N VAL A 6 -16.11 14.33 6.39
CA VAL A 6 -17.46 14.71 5.97
C VAL A 6 -17.43 15.61 4.75
N VAL A 7 -16.59 16.66 4.76
CA VAL A 7 -16.42 17.55 3.60
C VAL A 7 -15.93 16.76 2.39
N GLY A 8 -14.99 15.82 2.56
CA GLY A 8 -14.54 14.94 1.48
C GLY A 8 -15.64 14.07 0.88
N ILE A 9 -16.53 13.52 1.73
CA ILE A 9 -17.70 12.76 1.28
C ILE A 9 -18.68 13.65 0.52
N LEU A 10 -18.98 14.82 1.06
CA LEU A 10 -19.92 15.75 0.44
C LEU A 10 -19.39 16.31 -0.90
N ASN A 11 -18.09 16.60 -0.99
CA ASN A 11 -17.48 17.06 -2.23
C ASN A 11 -17.57 15.98 -3.34
N LYS A 12 -17.32 14.71 -3.04
CA LYS A 12 -17.48 13.60 -4.01
C LYS A 12 -18.90 13.52 -4.56
N GLU A 13 -19.92 13.74 -3.74
CA GLU A 13 -21.32 13.74 -4.20
C GLU A 13 -21.65 15.02 -5.00
N SER A 14 -21.08 16.17 -4.62
CA SER A 14 -21.21 17.41 -5.36
C SER A 14 -20.60 17.30 -6.77
N ASP A 15 -19.40 16.72 -6.89
CA ASP A 15 -18.71 16.52 -8.17
C ASP A 15 -19.48 15.60 -9.12
N ARG A 16 -20.31 14.70 -8.55
CA ARG A 16 -21.25 13.86 -9.32
C ARG A 16 -22.53 14.59 -9.76
N GLY A 17 -22.68 15.89 -9.44
CA GLY A 17 -23.82 16.71 -9.78
C GLY A 17 -25.11 16.38 -8.98
N LYS A 18 -25.01 15.61 -7.91
CA LYS A 18 -26.15 15.15 -7.08
C LYS A 18 -26.46 16.09 -5.92
N VAL A 19 -26.63 17.37 -6.18
CA VAL A 19 -26.86 18.41 -5.14
C VAL A 19 -28.07 18.11 -4.25
N HIS A 20 -29.12 17.52 -4.80
CA HIS A 20 -30.33 17.17 -4.04
C HIS A 20 -30.11 16.11 -2.98
N THR A 21 -29.10 15.25 -3.16
CA THR A 21 -28.77 14.18 -2.21
C THR A 21 -27.84 14.64 -1.09
N LEU A 22 -27.23 15.83 -1.19
CA LEU A 22 -26.29 16.32 -0.19
C LEU A 22 -26.91 16.47 1.20
N ARG A 23 -28.14 16.99 1.27
CA ARG A 23 -28.86 17.14 2.56
C ARG A 23 -29.17 15.78 3.18
N GLN A 24 -29.62 14.85 2.37
CA GLN A 24 -29.90 13.48 2.82
C GLN A 24 -28.61 12.80 3.30
N LYS A 25 -27.54 12.91 2.52
CA LYS A 25 -26.21 12.38 2.90
C LYS A 25 -25.69 12.98 4.19
N LEU A 26 -25.87 14.28 4.41
CA LEU A 26 -25.45 14.93 5.65
C LEU A 26 -26.21 14.37 6.88
N GLN A 27 -27.49 13.99 6.72
CA GLN A 27 -28.27 13.37 7.78
C GLN A 27 -27.92 11.90 8.02
N GLU A 28 -27.40 11.23 6.98
CA GLU A 28 -26.96 9.83 7.04
C GLU A 28 -25.54 9.68 7.63
N ILE A 29 -24.76 10.78 7.71
CA ILE A 29 -23.39 10.73 8.23
C ILE A 29 -23.43 10.52 9.74
N PRO A 30 -22.76 9.46 10.26
CA PRO A 30 -22.70 9.19 11.69
C PRO A 30 -22.06 10.34 12.46
N SER A 31 -22.60 10.65 13.64
CA SER A 31 -22.01 11.61 14.59
C SER A 31 -20.77 11.03 15.28
N ASP A 32 -20.70 9.71 15.39
CA ASP A 32 -19.58 8.98 15.95
C ASP A 32 -18.50 8.70 14.89
N LEU A 33 -17.26 8.95 15.25
CA LEU A 33 -16.13 8.80 14.34
C LEU A 33 -15.86 7.35 13.93
N HIS A 34 -16.09 6.40 14.83
CA HIS A 34 -15.88 4.97 14.56
C HIS A 34 -16.95 4.40 13.64
N GLU A 35 -18.18 4.85 13.79
CA GLU A 35 -19.27 4.52 12.87
C GLU A 35 -18.98 5.10 11.49
N LEU A 36 -18.47 6.35 11.42
CA LEU A 36 -18.04 6.97 10.17
C LEU A 36 -16.95 6.18 9.49
N PHE A 37 -15.92 5.73 10.22
CA PHE A 37 -14.86 4.89 9.62
C PHE A 37 -15.42 3.56 9.11
N ARG A 38 -16.29 2.92 9.87
CA ARG A 38 -16.96 1.69 9.45
C ARG A 38 -17.74 1.92 8.16
N ASP A 39 -18.54 2.98 8.09
CA ASP A 39 -19.32 3.32 6.92
C ASP A 39 -18.43 3.59 5.69
N ILE A 40 -17.33 4.34 5.84
CA ILE A 40 -16.36 4.58 4.76
C ILE A 40 -15.77 3.27 4.25
N LEU A 41 -15.39 2.37 5.16
CA LEU A 41 -14.70 1.12 4.81
C LEU A 41 -15.64 0.08 4.19
N THR A 42 -16.93 0.10 4.55
CA THR A 42 -17.92 -0.92 4.11
C THR A 42 -18.86 -0.46 3.01
N ARG A 43 -18.94 0.84 2.74
CA ARG A 43 -19.91 1.44 1.80
C ARG A 43 -19.83 0.87 0.38
N ASP A 44 -18.68 0.39 -0.02
CA ASP A 44 -18.45 -0.06 -1.39
C ASP A 44 -17.53 -1.28 -1.37
N SER A 45 -17.99 -2.40 -1.97
CA SER A 45 -17.21 -3.63 -2.01
C SER A 45 -16.27 -3.72 -3.22
N HIS A 46 -16.40 -2.77 -4.18
CA HIS A 46 -15.46 -2.69 -5.28
C HIS A 46 -14.06 -2.39 -4.74
N ASP A 47 -13.06 -3.08 -5.26
CA ASP A 47 -11.65 -2.90 -4.92
C ASP A 47 -11.31 -3.13 -3.43
N LYS A 48 -12.09 -3.99 -2.74
CA LYS A 48 -11.84 -4.33 -1.33
C LYS A 48 -10.41 -4.82 -1.09
N ASP A 49 -9.90 -5.66 -1.97
CA ASP A 49 -8.53 -6.20 -1.85
C ASP A 49 -7.47 -5.10 -1.94
N GLU A 50 -7.68 -4.12 -2.82
CA GLU A 50 -6.81 -2.95 -2.94
C GLU A 50 -6.88 -2.08 -1.68
N LEU A 51 -8.09 -1.82 -1.17
CA LEU A 51 -8.30 -1.07 0.07
C LEU A 51 -7.61 -1.73 1.27
N VAL A 52 -7.84 -3.04 1.46
CA VAL A 52 -7.21 -3.80 2.56
C VAL A 52 -5.71 -3.75 2.45
N LEU A 53 -5.16 -3.96 1.24
CA LEU A 53 -3.73 -3.93 1.01
C LEU A 53 -3.12 -2.54 1.24
N CYS A 54 -3.80 -1.48 0.80
CA CYS A 54 -3.40 -0.10 1.08
C CYS A 54 -3.30 0.17 2.59
N ILE A 55 -4.35 -0.22 3.34
CA ILE A 55 -4.37 -0.10 4.81
C ILE A 55 -3.25 -0.92 5.45
N GLN A 56 -3.03 -2.16 5.01
CA GLN A 56 -1.96 -3.01 5.53
C GLN A 56 -0.57 -2.39 5.32
N TRP A 57 -0.30 -1.82 4.15
CA TRP A 57 0.96 -1.13 3.88
C TRP A 57 1.15 0.09 4.76
N VAL A 58 0.12 0.93 4.95
CA VAL A 58 0.23 2.12 5.81
C VAL A 58 0.38 1.76 7.28
N LEU A 59 -0.23 0.63 7.74
CA LEU A 59 -0.14 0.16 9.13
C LEU A 59 1.19 -0.53 9.45
N PHE A 60 1.67 -1.40 8.56
CA PHE A 60 2.66 -2.43 8.88
C PHE A 60 3.96 -2.32 8.09
N SER A 61 4.12 -1.35 7.21
CA SER A 61 5.42 -1.11 6.60
C SER A 61 6.46 -0.77 7.68
N LYS A 62 7.66 -1.34 7.57
CA LYS A 62 8.74 -1.12 8.55
C LYS A 62 9.11 0.35 8.69
N GLN A 63 8.99 1.07 7.59
CA GLN A 63 9.15 2.53 7.52
C GLN A 63 8.08 3.09 6.56
N PRO A 64 7.60 4.32 6.77
CA PRO A 64 6.61 4.92 5.89
C PRO A 64 7.08 4.91 4.44
N LEU A 65 6.26 4.38 3.55
CA LEU A 65 6.56 4.31 2.12
C LEU A 65 6.47 5.69 1.45
N SER A 66 7.28 5.93 0.42
CA SER A 66 7.01 7.04 -0.48
C SER A 66 5.70 6.80 -1.25
N PRO A 67 5.07 7.83 -1.81
CA PRO A 67 3.86 7.66 -2.60
C PRO A 67 4.06 6.68 -3.76
N GLU A 68 5.18 6.78 -4.46
CA GLU A 68 5.54 5.90 -5.57
C GLU A 68 5.74 4.45 -5.10
N GLN A 69 6.42 4.26 -3.96
CA GLN A 69 6.59 2.93 -3.37
C GLN A 69 5.24 2.30 -3.02
N LEU A 70 4.34 3.05 -2.39
CA LEU A 70 3.00 2.54 -2.03
C LEU A 70 2.17 2.22 -3.27
N TYR A 71 2.20 3.10 -4.28
CA TYR A 71 1.52 2.86 -5.56
C TYR A 71 1.97 1.52 -6.17
N HIS A 72 3.29 1.33 -6.32
CA HIS A 72 3.85 0.11 -6.91
C HIS A 72 3.59 -1.13 -6.05
N ALA A 73 3.66 -1.01 -4.72
CA ALA A 73 3.39 -2.11 -3.81
C ALA A 73 1.95 -2.63 -3.93
N ILE A 74 0.98 -1.74 -4.11
CA ILE A 74 -0.43 -2.10 -4.26
C ILE A 74 -0.69 -2.60 -5.69
N TYR A 75 -0.31 -1.80 -6.70
CA TYR A 75 -0.63 -2.05 -8.09
C TYR A 75 -0.01 -3.35 -8.63
N ALA A 76 1.27 -3.60 -8.29
CA ALA A 76 1.94 -4.85 -8.66
C ALA A 76 1.33 -6.09 -8.00
N SER A 77 0.75 -5.94 -6.82
CA SER A 77 0.13 -7.06 -6.10
C SER A 77 -1.26 -7.40 -6.61
N THR A 78 -1.99 -6.41 -7.11
CA THR A 78 -3.32 -6.59 -7.72
C THR A 78 -3.23 -6.93 -9.21
N ASN A 79 -2.16 -6.49 -9.88
CA ASN A 79 -1.90 -6.67 -11.31
C ASN A 79 -0.45 -7.10 -11.58
N PRO A 80 -0.05 -8.36 -11.33
CA PRO A 80 1.35 -8.80 -11.41
C PRO A 80 2.01 -8.57 -12.79
N ARG A 81 1.24 -8.62 -13.87
CA ARG A 81 1.75 -8.36 -15.23
C ARG A 81 2.03 -6.87 -15.51
N ALA A 82 1.39 -6.00 -14.77
CA ALA A 82 1.48 -4.56 -15.01
C ALA A 82 2.81 -3.95 -14.53
N VAL A 83 3.61 -4.69 -13.76
CA VAL A 83 4.96 -4.23 -13.38
C VAL A 83 5.86 -4.13 -14.61
N THR A 84 5.58 -4.94 -15.67
CA THR A 84 6.35 -4.97 -16.92
C THR A 84 5.87 -3.94 -17.94
N ASP A 85 4.61 -3.54 -17.88
CA ASP A 85 3.96 -2.75 -18.92
C ASP A 85 3.80 -1.26 -18.55
N TRP A 86 4.39 -0.81 -17.43
CA TRP A 86 4.21 0.56 -17.00
C TRP A 86 5.22 1.52 -17.66
N ASP A 87 4.72 2.69 -18.06
CA ASP A 87 5.56 3.79 -18.51
C ASP A 87 5.73 4.82 -17.37
N PRO A 88 6.98 5.12 -16.96
CA PRO A 88 7.24 6.16 -15.96
C PRO A 88 6.68 7.53 -16.32
N GLU A 89 6.50 7.83 -17.62
CA GLU A 89 5.97 9.13 -18.07
C GLU A 89 4.45 9.23 -17.84
N ASP A 90 3.72 8.11 -17.82
CA ASP A 90 2.27 8.08 -17.59
C ASP A 90 1.90 8.24 -16.11
N ILE A 91 2.83 7.91 -15.19
CA ILE A 91 2.57 7.92 -13.75
C ILE A 91 3.09 9.21 -13.11
N THR A 92 2.30 10.26 -13.26
CA THR A 92 2.60 11.54 -12.62
C THR A 92 2.34 11.50 -11.11
N LYS A 93 2.93 12.45 -10.37
CA LYS A 93 2.69 12.59 -8.92
C LYS A 93 1.21 12.77 -8.59
N ASP A 94 0.44 13.42 -9.46
CA ASP A 94 -1.00 13.60 -9.28
C ASP A 94 -1.78 12.30 -9.50
N VAL A 95 -1.36 11.45 -10.42
CA VAL A 95 -1.93 10.11 -10.61
C VAL A 95 -1.71 9.27 -9.36
N VAL A 96 -0.47 9.21 -8.84
CA VAL A 96 -0.13 8.49 -7.63
C VAL A 96 -0.93 8.98 -6.42
N LYS A 97 -1.02 10.31 -6.23
CA LYS A 97 -1.79 10.90 -5.14
C LYS A 97 -3.27 10.55 -5.22
N ARG A 98 -3.88 10.63 -6.41
CA ARG A 98 -5.29 10.26 -6.62
C ARG A 98 -5.51 8.77 -6.39
N PHE A 99 -4.58 7.93 -6.82
CA PHE A 99 -4.63 6.49 -6.57
C PHE A 99 -4.65 6.19 -5.06
N ILE A 100 -3.69 6.73 -4.28
CA ILE A 100 -3.64 6.52 -2.82
C ILE A 100 -4.92 6.99 -2.15
N LEU A 101 -5.44 8.16 -2.54
CA LEU A 101 -6.69 8.69 -2.01
C LEU A 101 -7.89 7.79 -2.34
N SER A 102 -7.93 7.23 -3.54
CA SER A 102 -8.98 6.31 -3.98
C SER A 102 -8.89 4.97 -3.28
N SER A 103 -7.71 4.32 -3.33
CA SER A 103 -7.47 3.00 -2.74
C SER A 103 -7.71 2.98 -1.23
N SER A 104 -7.41 4.07 -0.53
CA SER A 104 -7.67 4.22 0.91
C SER A 104 -9.07 4.73 1.25
N LYS A 105 -9.93 4.97 0.27
CA LYS A 105 -11.23 5.67 0.42
C LYS A 105 -11.10 7.02 1.15
N GLY A 106 -9.96 7.68 1.01
CA GLY A 106 -9.67 8.97 1.64
C GLY A 106 -9.13 8.88 3.07
N LEU A 107 -8.80 7.68 3.56
CA LEU A 107 -8.24 7.50 4.90
C LEU A 107 -6.71 7.64 4.95
N ALA A 108 -6.03 7.64 3.79
CA ALA A 108 -4.61 7.93 3.68
C ALA A 108 -4.37 9.15 2.79
N GLU A 109 -3.27 9.84 3.06
CA GLU A 109 -2.82 11.03 2.36
C GLU A 109 -1.31 10.97 2.09
N VAL A 110 -0.86 11.86 1.23
CA VAL A 110 0.56 12.10 0.96
C VAL A 110 1.00 13.35 1.72
N THR A 111 2.03 13.24 2.56
CA THR A 111 2.56 14.37 3.34
C THR A 111 3.14 15.46 2.44
N VAL A 112 2.98 16.72 2.87
CA VAL A 112 3.61 17.88 2.23
C VAL A 112 5.01 18.08 2.86
N SER A 113 6.03 17.44 2.28
CA SER A 113 7.40 17.53 2.77
C SER A 113 8.40 17.40 1.61
N LYS A 114 9.71 17.60 1.87
CA LYS A 114 10.77 17.36 0.89
C LYS A 114 10.85 15.89 0.47
N GLU A 115 10.55 14.99 1.40
CA GLU A 115 10.46 13.56 1.20
C GLU A 115 9.02 13.10 1.53
N PRO A 116 8.10 13.17 0.56
CA PRO A 116 6.70 12.82 0.80
C PRO A 116 6.57 11.37 1.26
N LYS A 117 5.65 11.13 2.19
CA LYS A 117 5.31 9.80 2.68
C LYS A 117 3.80 9.59 2.65
N ALA A 118 3.40 8.36 2.46
CA ALA A 118 2.01 7.96 2.64
C ALA A 118 1.75 7.70 4.12
N GLN A 119 0.68 8.27 4.64
CA GLN A 119 0.26 8.12 6.03
C GLN A 119 -1.26 8.19 6.15
N PHE A 120 -1.82 7.78 7.28
CA PHE A 120 -3.22 8.08 7.55
C PHE A 120 -3.42 9.59 7.74
N ILE A 121 -4.59 10.07 7.32
CA ILE A 121 -4.98 11.49 7.48
C ILE A 121 -5.00 11.93 8.95
N HIS A 122 -5.09 10.97 9.88
CA HIS A 122 -5.06 11.22 11.32
C HIS A 122 -4.79 9.93 12.09
N GLU A 123 -4.17 10.04 13.26
CA GLU A 123 -3.84 8.92 14.13
C GLU A 123 -5.08 8.12 14.60
N SER A 124 -6.25 8.77 14.73
CA SER A 124 -7.47 8.06 15.14
C SER A 124 -7.95 7.01 14.13
N VAL A 125 -7.55 7.11 12.85
CA VAL A 125 -7.79 6.03 11.86
C VAL A 125 -7.03 4.79 12.30
N ARG A 126 -5.75 4.95 12.62
CA ARG A 126 -4.89 3.88 13.10
C ARG A 126 -5.40 3.30 14.42
N ASP A 127 -5.79 4.16 15.37
CA ASP A 127 -6.33 3.73 16.66
C ASP A 127 -7.60 2.90 16.49
N PHE A 128 -8.52 3.33 15.65
CA PHE A 128 -9.73 2.58 15.34
C PHE A 128 -9.41 1.21 14.72
N LEU A 129 -8.54 1.18 13.71
CA LEU A 129 -8.21 -0.05 12.99
C LEU A 129 -7.49 -1.06 13.88
N PHE A 130 -6.61 -0.60 14.77
CA PHE A 130 -5.70 -1.45 15.51
C PHE A 130 -6.14 -1.68 16.96
N LYS A 131 -6.34 -0.61 17.75
CA LYS A 131 -6.60 -0.71 19.19
C LYS A 131 -7.98 -1.27 19.51
N GLU A 132 -8.98 -0.98 18.68
CA GLU A 132 -10.36 -1.37 18.94
C GLU A 132 -10.80 -2.61 18.15
N ASN A 133 -9.84 -3.30 17.56
CA ASN A 133 -10.12 -4.43 16.66
C ASN A 133 -11.10 -4.04 15.54
N GLY A 134 -11.01 -2.79 15.07
CA GLY A 134 -11.88 -2.27 14.03
C GLY A 134 -11.85 -3.10 12.77
N LEU A 135 -10.64 -3.56 12.39
CA LEU A 135 -10.46 -4.43 11.22
C LEU A 135 -11.15 -5.78 11.37
N GLY A 136 -11.01 -6.44 12.52
CA GLY A 136 -11.70 -7.70 12.78
C GLY A 136 -13.23 -7.55 12.88
N LYS A 137 -13.71 -6.38 13.31
CA LYS A 137 -15.15 -6.05 13.31
C LYS A 137 -15.70 -5.78 11.91
N ILE A 138 -14.87 -5.18 11.02
CA ILE A 138 -15.27 -4.84 9.67
C ILE A 138 -15.11 -6.02 8.73
N TRP A 139 -13.98 -6.74 8.84
CA TRP A 139 -13.65 -7.89 8.00
C TRP A 139 -13.30 -9.12 8.83
N PRO A 140 -14.33 -9.82 9.37
CA PRO A 140 -14.15 -11.01 10.22
C PRO A 140 -13.34 -12.12 9.54
N GLU A 141 -13.37 -12.18 8.21
CA GLU A 141 -12.62 -13.13 7.41
C GLU A 141 -11.11 -12.94 7.46
N LEU A 142 -10.62 -11.76 7.87
CA LEU A 142 -9.19 -11.54 8.11
C LEU A 142 -8.72 -12.19 9.42
N GLY A 143 -9.64 -12.77 10.18
CA GLY A 143 -9.38 -13.62 11.34
C GLY A 143 -8.84 -12.92 12.57
N GLY A 144 -8.65 -13.71 13.64
CA GLY A 144 -8.14 -13.22 14.93
C GLY A 144 -6.66 -12.85 14.92
N ASN A 145 -5.92 -13.19 13.86
CA ASN A 145 -4.47 -12.91 13.70
C ASN A 145 -4.22 -11.95 12.54
N PHE A 146 -4.87 -10.80 12.57
CA PHE A 146 -4.77 -9.81 11.49
C PHE A 146 -3.31 -9.36 11.23
N GLN A 147 -2.53 -9.14 12.29
CA GLN A 147 -1.16 -8.67 12.15
C GLN A 147 -0.27 -9.72 11.45
N GLY A 148 -0.27 -10.97 11.90
CA GLY A 148 0.50 -12.03 11.28
C GLY A 148 0.11 -12.26 9.82
N GLN A 149 -1.19 -12.32 9.53
CA GLN A 149 -1.70 -12.48 8.16
C GLN A 149 -1.36 -11.28 7.27
N SER A 150 -1.39 -10.06 7.82
CA SER A 150 -0.97 -8.87 7.08
C SER A 150 0.51 -8.94 6.70
N HIS A 151 1.39 -9.27 7.65
CA HIS A 151 2.81 -9.42 7.36
C HIS A 151 3.09 -10.55 6.36
N GLU A 152 2.37 -11.67 6.43
CA GLU A 152 2.45 -12.73 5.41
C GLU A 152 2.08 -12.20 4.02
N ARG A 153 0.98 -11.46 3.91
CA ARG A 153 0.57 -10.85 2.65
C ARG A 153 1.59 -9.84 2.13
N LEU A 154 2.13 -8.97 3.00
CA LEU A 154 3.14 -7.98 2.62
C LEU A 154 4.47 -8.64 2.21
N LYS A 155 4.87 -9.74 2.87
CA LYS A 155 5.99 -10.57 2.44
C LYS A 155 5.76 -11.09 1.02
N GLN A 156 4.59 -11.63 0.74
CA GLN A 156 4.27 -12.14 -0.59
C GLN A 156 4.29 -11.05 -1.66
N CYS A 157 3.82 -9.84 -1.35
CA CYS A 157 3.95 -8.68 -2.24
C CYS A 157 5.43 -8.35 -2.53
N CYS A 158 6.28 -8.37 -1.49
CA CYS A 158 7.72 -8.17 -1.67
C CYS A 158 8.34 -9.24 -2.57
N LEU A 159 8.01 -10.52 -2.34
CA LEU A 159 8.53 -11.63 -3.15
C LEU A 159 8.10 -11.52 -4.62
N ASN A 160 6.84 -11.24 -4.87
CA ASN A 160 6.32 -11.08 -6.22
C ASN A 160 7.07 -9.95 -6.95
N TYR A 161 7.34 -8.84 -6.26
CA TYR A 161 8.06 -7.72 -6.84
C TYR A 161 9.55 -8.00 -7.09
N ILE A 162 10.21 -8.73 -6.19
CA ILE A 162 11.62 -9.16 -6.35
C ILE A 162 11.76 -10.17 -7.49
N SER A 163 10.73 -10.98 -7.75
CA SER A 163 10.72 -12.00 -8.80
C SER A 163 10.53 -11.44 -10.21
N VAL A 164 10.29 -10.15 -10.36
CA VAL A 164 10.22 -9.50 -11.67
C VAL A 164 11.59 -9.56 -12.35
N ASP A 165 11.63 -9.98 -13.60
CA ASP A 165 12.88 -10.03 -14.37
C ASP A 165 13.38 -8.61 -14.69
N VAL A 166 14.23 -8.11 -13.80
CA VAL A 166 14.82 -6.77 -13.89
C VAL A 166 15.74 -6.64 -15.11
N ALA A 167 16.31 -7.74 -15.60
CA ALA A 167 17.24 -7.72 -16.72
C ALA A 167 16.53 -7.34 -18.03
N GLU A 168 15.30 -7.79 -18.23
CA GLU A 168 14.47 -7.45 -19.37
C GLU A 168 14.19 -5.94 -19.43
N PHE A 169 13.93 -5.32 -18.27
CA PHE A 169 13.68 -3.89 -18.16
C PHE A 169 14.91 -3.02 -18.37
N LEU A 170 16.00 -3.41 -17.72
CA LEU A 170 17.17 -2.54 -17.68
C LEU A 170 17.97 -2.59 -18.96
N LYS A 171 17.65 -3.51 -19.91
CA LYS A 171 18.49 -3.77 -21.11
C LYS A 171 19.97 -3.76 -20.73
N GLY A 172 20.25 -4.38 -19.57
CA GLY A 172 21.52 -4.31 -18.89
C GLY A 172 22.62 -5.07 -19.64
N PRO A 173 23.87 -4.93 -19.24
CA PRO A 173 24.97 -5.70 -19.81
C PRO A 173 24.80 -7.19 -19.49
N ASP A 174 25.21 -8.07 -20.40
CA ASP A 174 25.16 -9.54 -20.24
C ASP A 174 25.81 -10.04 -18.93
N LYS A 175 26.67 -9.23 -18.31
CA LYS A 175 27.27 -9.50 -17.01
C LYS A 175 27.09 -8.30 -16.10
N LEU A 176 26.56 -8.55 -14.90
CA LEU A 176 26.45 -7.52 -13.89
C LEU A 176 27.81 -6.90 -13.55
N PRO A 177 27.91 -5.56 -13.51
CA PRO A 177 29.14 -4.88 -13.14
C PRO A 177 29.49 -5.14 -11.67
N ARG A 178 30.79 -5.07 -11.32
CA ARG A 178 31.24 -5.21 -9.93
C ARG A 178 30.58 -4.17 -9.04
N ALA A 179 30.10 -4.57 -7.86
CA ALA A 179 29.31 -3.76 -6.94
C ALA A 179 29.89 -2.34 -6.64
N PRO A 180 31.20 -2.14 -6.47
CA PRO A 180 31.78 -0.81 -6.20
C PRO A 180 31.98 0.05 -7.45
N SER A 181 31.66 -0.45 -8.67
CA SER A 181 31.90 0.30 -9.91
C SER A 181 30.88 1.42 -10.14
N GLN A 182 31.28 2.46 -10.87
CA GLN A 182 30.39 3.53 -11.33
C GLN A 182 29.23 3.00 -12.17
N GLN A 183 29.48 1.97 -12.97
CA GLN A 183 28.45 1.30 -13.77
C GLN A 183 27.39 0.64 -12.89
N ALA A 184 27.79 -0.03 -11.79
CA ALA A 184 26.86 -0.61 -10.84
C ALA A 184 26.04 0.45 -10.12
N ALA A 185 26.62 1.61 -9.79
CA ALA A 185 25.92 2.74 -9.19
C ALA A 185 24.86 3.29 -10.15
N SER A 186 25.20 3.46 -11.43
CA SER A 186 24.27 3.93 -12.46
C SER A 186 23.13 2.94 -12.68
N LEU A 187 23.44 1.63 -12.71
CA LEU A 187 22.43 0.57 -12.86
C LEU A 187 21.47 0.53 -11.67
N ARG A 188 21.99 0.64 -10.43
CA ARG A 188 21.14 0.74 -9.24
C ARG A 188 20.21 1.95 -9.30
N LYS A 189 20.74 3.11 -9.68
CA LYS A 189 19.93 4.32 -9.82
C LYS A 189 18.81 4.13 -10.84
N LEU A 190 19.11 3.53 -11.99
CA LEU A 190 18.12 3.22 -13.02
C LEU A 190 17.07 2.25 -12.49
N ALA A 191 17.50 1.16 -11.82
CA ALA A 191 16.59 0.19 -11.22
C ALA A 191 15.65 0.83 -10.20
N THR A 192 16.14 1.71 -9.33
CA THR A 192 15.31 2.43 -8.35
C THR A 192 14.32 3.38 -9.01
N GLN A 193 14.68 3.99 -10.15
CA GLN A 193 13.79 4.85 -10.92
C GLN A 193 12.68 4.05 -11.63
N MET A 194 13.05 2.93 -12.23
CA MET A 194 12.11 2.07 -12.96
C MET A 194 11.25 1.21 -12.05
N LEU A 195 11.77 0.82 -10.88
CA LEU A 195 11.14 -0.07 -9.93
C LEU A 195 11.19 0.54 -8.51
N PRO A 196 10.42 1.59 -8.22
CA PRO A 196 10.51 2.36 -6.97
C PRO A 196 10.34 1.53 -5.68
N PHE A 197 9.59 0.43 -5.74
CA PHE A 197 9.34 -0.43 -4.58
C PHE A 197 10.43 -1.50 -4.37
N LEU A 198 11.31 -1.75 -5.36
CA LEU A 198 12.29 -2.85 -5.33
C LEU A 198 13.24 -2.78 -4.12
N GLU A 199 13.75 -1.60 -3.82
CA GLU A 199 14.67 -1.41 -2.69
C GLU A 199 13.99 -1.75 -1.36
N TYR A 200 12.76 -1.27 -1.15
CA TYR A 200 11.98 -1.63 0.04
C TYR A 200 11.74 -3.14 0.11
N ALA A 201 11.30 -3.75 -0.97
CA ALA A 201 10.97 -5.17 -1.04
C ALA A 201 12.20 -6.03 -0.68
N MET A 202 13.36 -5.75 -1.27
CA MET A 202 14.60 -6.48 -1.01
C MET A 202 15.08 -6.37 0.44
N HIS A 203 14.97 -5.19 1.05
CA HIS A 203 15.45 -4.96 2.40
C HIS A 203 14.50 -5.44 3.49
N ASN A 204 13.20 -5.59 3.18
CA ASN A 204 12.19 -5.82 4.21
C ASN A 204 11.40 -7.13 4.07
N VAL A 205 11.63 -7.93 3.03
CA VAL A 205 10.94 -9.22 2.86
C VAL A 205 11.15 -10.15 4.08
N LEU A 206 12.38 -10.23 4.60
CA LEU A 206 12.69 -11.03 5.79
C LEU A 206 12.09 -10.44 7.07
N TYR A 207 12.02 -9.11 7.19
CA TYR A 207 11.32 -8.46 8.30
C TYR A 207 9.83 -8.85 8.33
N HIS A 208 9.18 -8.86 7.18
CA HIS A 208 7.77 -9.27 7.11
C HIS A 208 7.61 -10.77 7.39
N ALA A 209 8.54 -11.60 6.93
CA ALA A 209 8.55 -13.05 7.27
C ALA A 209 8.70 -13.28 8.77
N ASP A 210 9.69 -12.65 9.41
CA ASP A 210 9.96 -12.75 10.84
C ASP A 210 8.76 -12.30 11.68
N THR A 211 8.13 -11.18 11.30
CA THR A 211 6.94 -10.69 12.01
C THR A 211 5.72 -11.59 11.81
N ALA A 212 5.56 -12.19 10.63
CA ALA A 212 4.51 -13.18 10.37
C ALA A 212 4.71 -14.44 11.20
N GLU A 213 5.96 -14.95 11.33
CA GLU A 213 6.32 -16.09 12.19
C GLU A 213 6.00 -15.77 13.65
N GLY A 214 6.40 -14.59 14.15
CA GLY A 214 6.05 -14.10 15.50
C GLY A 214 4.54 -14.01 15.73
N GLY A 215 3.77 -13.79 14.66
CA GLY A 215 2.30 -13.86 14.65
C GLY A 215 1.74 -15.28 14.48
N GLY A 216 2.57 -16.33 14.53
CA GLY A 216 2.15 -17.72 14.44
C GLY A 216 1.91 -18.25 13.02
N ILE A 217 2.38 -17.56 11.99
CA ILE A 217 2.31 -18.03 10.60
C ILE A 217 3.67 -18.60 10.20
N SER A 218 3.77 -19.93 10.12
CA SER A 218 5.03 -20.62 9.85
C SER A 218 5.68 -20.17 8.53
N GLN A 219 6.97 -19.88 8.61
CA GLN A 219 7.82 -19.47 7.50
C GLN A 219 8.77 -20.55 7.00
N ALA A 220 8.65 -21.78 7.50
CA ALA A 220 9.56 -22.89 7.14
C ALA A 220 9.63 -23.10 5.62
N GLY A 221 8.48 -23.22 4.93
CA GLY A 221 8.44 -23.39 3.48
C GLY A 221 9.01 -22.21 2.70
N PHE A 222 8.88 -20.98 3.23
CA PHE A 222 9.50 -19.79 2.64
C PHE A 222 11.02 -19.86 2.77
N LEU A 223 11.54 -20.18 3.94
CA LEU A 223 13.00 -20.25 4.20
C LEU A 223 13.68 -21.35 3.39
N ASP A 224 13.01 -22.49 3.21
CA ASP A 224 13.52 -23.61 2.39
C ASP A 224 13.63 -23.22 0.90
N SER A 225 12.75 -22.36 0.42
CA SER A 225 12.70 -21.93 -0.99
C SER A 225 13.43 -20.62 -1.27
N PHE A 226 13.78 -19.86 -0.22
CA PHE A 226 14.39 -18.54 -0.38
C PHE A 226 15.84 -18.67 -0.89
N PRO A 227 16.18 -18.03 -2.01
CA PRO A 227 17.52 -18.13 -2.59
C PRO A 227 18.52 -17.36 -1.72
N LEU A 228 19.13 -18.05 -0.77
CA LEU A 228 20.28 -17.47 -0.05
C LEU A 228 21.45 -17.31 -1.01
N PRO A 229 22.14 -16.17 -1.03
CA PRO A 229 23.38 -16.03 -1.79
C PRO A 229 24.40 -17.07 -1.28
N ARG A 230 24.84 -17.92 -2.18
CA ARG A 230 25.94 -18.86 -1.93
C ARG A 230 27.28 -18.15 -1.95
#